data_c49d4a136b76a69c5a78513303e9071d
#
_entry.id   c49d4a136b76a69c5a78513303e9071d
#
_cell.length_a   1.000
_cell.length_b   1.000
_cell.length_c   1.000
_cell.angle_alpha   90.00
_cell.angle_beta   90.00
_cell.angle_gamma   90.00
#
_symmetry.space_group_name_H-M   'P 1'
#
loop_
_entity.id
_entity.type
_entity.pdbx_description
1 polymer ?
#
loop_
_entity_poly.entity_id
_entity_poly.type
_entity_poly.pdbx_seq_one_letter_code
_entity_poly.pdbx_strand_id
1 'polypeptide(L)'
;MSVDFLQLAKPNIIEVVDFEVIFSERKTELINKFNDDEKAAIRAVLSRESEPLTKYLQENCYRELVLRNRINISAQALLLAYAEKEDLDQLAANFNVKRLVITQADNSKVPPVAAVMESDNALRERTQLAFDTLSVAGPESAYKKFARDADGRVGDVSVVSPNPAYITLTILQADSENG
;
A
#
# COMPACT_ATOMS: atom_id res chain seq x y z
N MET A 1 -7.35 20.12 6.34
CA MET A 1 -6.42 20.03 5.18
C MET A 1 -5.87 18.62 5.20
N SER A 2 -6.26 17.77 4.24
CA SER A 2 -5.75 16.39 4.15
C SER A 2 -4.28 16.41 3.69
N VAL A 3 -3.47 15.50 4.21
CA VAL A 3 -2.07 15.33 3.78
C VAL A 3 -2.07 14.65 2.42
N ASP A 4 -1.33 15.22 1.47
CA ASP A 4 -1.09 14.55 0.19
C ASP A 4 -0.04 13.45 0.36
N PHE A 5 -0.48 12.21 0.32
CA PHE A 5 0.40 11.03 0.49
C PHE A 5 1.43 10.88 -0.62
N LEU A 6 1.17 11.42 -1.82
CA LEU A 6 2.13 11.36 -2.93
C LEU A 6 3.37 12.23 -2.69
N GLN A 7 3.25 13.25 -1.81
CA GLN A 7 4.35 14.13 -1.45
C GLN A 7 5.15 13.64 -0.24
N LEU A 8 4.70 12.58 0.44
CA LEU A 8 5.44 12.02 1.55
C LEU A 8 6.69 11.29 1.09
N ALA A 9 7.81 11.54 1.77
CA ALA A 9 9.02 10.75 1.57
C ALA A 9 8.76 9.27 1.93
N LYS A 10 9.40 8.36 1.19
CA LYS A 10 9.31 6.92 1.52
C LYS A 10 9.86 6.68 2.93
N PRO A 11 9.19 5.84 3.74
CA PRO A 11 9.67 5.50 5.08
C PRO A 11 11.04 4.80 5.01
N ASN A 12 11.93 5.09 5.95
CA ASN A 12 13.27 4.47 6.03
C ASN A 12 13.23 2.95 6.27
N ILE A 13 12.11 2.41 6.73
CA ILE A 13 11.93 0.97 6.93
C ILE A 13 11.88 0.19 5.61
N ILE A 14 11.60 0.87 4.49
CA ILE A 14 11.54 0.23 3.18
C ILE A 14 12.93 0.25 2.56
N GLU A 15 13.55 -0.93 2.47
CA GLU A 15 14.86 -1.11 1.87
C GLU A 15 14.77 -1.33 0.36
N VAL A 16 15.78 -0.83 -0.38
CA VAL A 16 16.00 -1.25 -1.77
C VAL A 16 16.77 -2.55 -1.72
N VAL A 17 16.12 -3.64 -2.09
CA VAL A 17 16.70 -4.99 -2.06
C VAL A 17 17.22 -5.34 -3.46
N ASP A 18 18.53 -5.58 -3.56
CA ASP A 18 19.22 -5.97 -4.78
C ASP A 18 19.95 -7.29 -4.58
N PHE A 19 19.73 -8.27 -5.47
CA PHE A 19 20.33 -9.59 -5.39
C PHE A 19 21.85 -9.54 -5.53
N GLU A 20 22.39 -8.76 -6.45
CA GLU A 20 23.83 -8.71 -6.71
C GLU A 20 24.58 -8.10 -5.53
N VAL A 21 24.00 -7.11 -4.88
CA VAL A 21 24.56 -6.52 -3.66
C VAL A 21 24.62 -7.56 -2.55
N ILE A 22 23.49 -8.23 -2.26
CA ILE A 22 23.43 -9.28 -1.23
C ILE A 22 24.43 -10.39 -1.56
N PHE A 23 24.49 -10.84 -2.80
CA PHE A 23 25.36 -11.93 -3.20
C PHE A 23 26.85 -11.57 -3.08
N SER A 24 27.24 -10.35 -3.46
CA SER A 24 28.63 -9.89 -3.32
C SER A 24 29.06 -9.75 -1.84
N GLU A 25 28.17 -9.24 -1.00
CA GLU A 25 28.38 -9.15 0.45
C GLU A 25 28.56 -10.55 1.07
N ARG A 26 27.64 -11.46 0.77
CA ARG A 26 27.67 -12.84 1.27
C ARG A 26 28.88 -13.62 0.78
N LYS A 27 29.33 -13.41 -0.47
CA LYS A 27 30.63 -13.96 -0.95
C LYS A 27 31.78 -13.47 -0.10
N THR A 28 31.85 -12.18 0.17
CA THR A 28 32.89 -11.57 0.95
C THR A 28 32.89 -12.09 2.39
N GLU A 29 31.71 -12.13 3.02
CA GLU A 29 31.56 -12.66 4.36
C GLU A 29 31.97 -14.15 4.45
N LEU A 30 31.56 -14.96 3.48
CA LEU A 30 31.91 -16.37 3.42
C LEU A 30 33.43 -16.57 3.31
N ILE A 31 34.11 -15.84 2.39
CA ILE A 31 35.55 -15.89 2.22
C ILE A 31 36.28 -15.52 3.54
N ASN A 32 35.76 -14.51 4.25
CA ASN A 32 36.37 -14.04 5.50
C ASN A 32 36.26 -15.04 6.67
N LYS A 33 35.41 -16.07 6.54
CA LYS A 33 35.33 -17.16 7.55
C LYS A 33 36.39 -18.23 7.42
N PHE A 34 37.15 -18.23 6.31
CA PHE A 34 38.22 -19.20 6.08
C PHE A 34 39.58 -18.62 6.50
N ASN A 35 40.55 -19.51 6.75
CA ASN A 35 41.92 -19.13 7.03
C ASN A 35 42.60 -18.44 5.84
N ASP A 36 43.65 -17.65 6.05
CA ASP A 36 44.22 -16.83 4.97
C ASP A 36 44.83 -17.66 3.84
N ASP A 37 45.34 -18.85 4.13
CA ASP A 37 45.83 -19.80 3.14
C ASP A 37 44.74 -20.43 2.27
N GLU A 38 43.52 -20.53 2.76
CA GLU A 38 42.35 -21.10 2.05
C GLU A 38 41.58 -20.07 1.21
N LYS A 39 41.65 -18.78 1.58
CA LYS A 39 40.86 -17.71 0.95
C LYS A 39 41.01 -17.64 -0.56
N ALA A 40 42.20 -17.87 -1.08
CA ALA A 40 42.44 -17.83 -2.54
C ALA A 40 41.72 -18.96 -3.27
N ALA A 41 41.73 -20.16 -2.71
CA ALA A 41 41.03 -21.32 -3.28
C ALA A 41 39.50 -21.11 -3.24
N ILE A 42 38.96 -20.61 -2.12
CA ILE A 42 37.53 -20.34 -1.98
C ILE A 42 37.06 -19.25 -2.95
N ARG A 43 37.86 -18.18 -3.15
CA ARG A 43 37.56 -17.16 -4.19
C ARG A 43 37.49 -17.77 -5.57
N ALA A 44 38.38 -18.66 -5.93
CA ALA A 44 38.39 -19.34 -7.22
C ALA A 44 37.20 -20.26 -7.41
N VAL A 45 36.68 -20.91 -6.37
CA VAL A 45 35.46 -21.69 -6.38
C VAL A 45 34.26 -20.76 -6.57
N LEU A 46 34.14 -19.71 -5.77
CA LEU A 46 32.97 -18.79 -5.82
C LEU A 46 32.95 -17.89 -7.08
N SER A 47 34.01 -17.86 -7.88
CA SER A 47 34.02 -17.17 -9.18
C SER A 47 33.36 -17.98 -10.29
N ARG A 48 33.15 -19.28 -10.10
CA ARG A 48 32.51 -20.17 -11.08
C ARG A 48 31.06 -20.42 -10.71
N GLU A 49 30.15 -20.04 -11.59
CA GLU A 49 28.71 -20.21 -11.38
C GLU A 49 28.25 -21.68 -11.34
N SER A 50 28.99 -22.58 -11.98
CA SER A 50 28.66 -24.00 -12.01
C SER A 50 28.98 -24.75 -10.72
N GLU A 51 29.74 -24.15 -9.82
CA GLU A 51 30.14 -24.79 -8.57
C GLU A 51 28.98 -24.96 -7.60
N PRO A 52 28.84 -26.13 -6.95
CA PRO A 52 27.76 -26.38 -6.00
C PRO A 52 27.70 -25.37 -4.85
N LEU A 53 28.87 -24.96 -4.32
CA LEU A 53 28.95 -23.97 -3.24
C LEU A 53 28.39 -22.59 -3.70
N THR A 54 28.73 -22.19 -4.94
CA THR A 54 28.23 -20.94 -5.52
C THR A 54 26.71 -20.99 -5.69
N LYS A 55 26.18 -22.10 -6.22
CA LYS A 55 24.75 -22.34 -6.38
C LYS A 55 24.02 -22.30 -5.03
N TYR A 56 24.57 -22.94 -4.02
CA TYR A 56 24.00 -22.94 -2.67
C TYR A 56 23.98 -21.51 -2.06
N LEU A 57 25.06 -20.74 -2.28
CA LEU A 57 25.11 -19.36 -1.82
C LEU A 57 24.09 -18.48 -2.55
N GLN A 58 23.96 -18.64 -3.87
CA GLN A 58 22.95 -17.94 -4.67
C GLN A 58 21.52 -18.21 -4.16
N GLU A 59 21.21 -19.48 -3.87
CA GLU A 59 19.90 -19.88 -3.37
C GLU A 59 19.62 -19.25 -2.01
N ASN A 60 20.59 -19.22 -1.09
CA ASN A 60 20.45 -18.55 0.20
C ASN A 60 20.25 -17.03 0.06
N CYS A 61 20.99 -16.37 -0.83
CA CYS A 61 20.81 -14.95 -1.13
C CYS A 61 19.42 -14.66 -1.71
N TYR A 62 18.92 -15.53 -2.58
CA TYR A 62 17.57 -15.41 -3.10
C TYR A 62 16.49 -15.52 -2.01
N ARG A 63 16.64 -16.47 -1.08
CA ARG A 63 15.75 -16.56 0.10
C ARG A 63 15.81 -15.32 0.97
N GLU A 64 17.01 -14.78 1.20
CA GLU A 64 17.18 -13.52 1.94
C GLU A 64 16.47 -12.37 1.23
N LEU A 65 16.63 -12.24 -0.08
CA LEU A 65 15.93 -11.25 -0.90
C LEU A 65 14.41 -11.37 -0.75
N VAL A 66 13.87 -12.59 -0.85
CA VAL A 66 12.42 -12.83 -0.70
C VAL A 66 11.94 -12.45 0.71
N LEU A 67 12.70 -12.78 1.74
CA LEU A 67 12.36 -12.42 3.13
C LEU A 67 12.39 -10.90 3.37
N ARG A 68 13.44 -10.20 2.90
CA ARG A 68 13.53 -8.74 3.01
C ARG A 68 12.39 -8.06 2.25
N ASN A 69 12.08 -8.55 1.03
CA ASN A 69 10.95 -8.02 0.28
C ASN A 69 9.61 -8.27 0.99
N ARG A 70 9.44 -9.43 1.64
CA ARG A 70 8.25 -9.70 2.46
C ARG A 70 8.13 -8.74 3.64
N ILE A 71 9.24 -8.38 4.28
CA ILE A 71 9.27 -7.38 5.35
C ILE A 71 8.87 -6.01 4.82
N ASN A 72 9.40 -5.60 3.65
CA ASN A 72 9.00 -4.35 2.98
C ASN A 72 7.50 -4.30 2.71
N ILE A 73 6.94 -5.35 2.12
CA ILE A 73 5.50 -5.45 1.84
C ILE A 73 4.70 -5.37 3.15
N SER A 74 5.11 -6.08 4.18
CA SER A 74 4.43 -6.05 5.48
C SER A 74 4.49 -4.67 6.14
N ALA A 75 5.61 -3.94 5.98
CA ALA A 75 5.73 -2.57 6.47
C ALA A 75 4.83 -1.60 5.69
N GLN A 76 4.73 -1.78 4.37
CA GLN A 76 3.83 -0.98 3.52
C GLN A 76 2.37 -1.21 3.85
N ALA A 77 1.97 -2.45 4.13
CA ALA A 77 0.61 -2.82 4.50
C ALA A 77 0.10 -2.12 5.77
N LEU A 78 1.01 -1.69 6.66
CA LEU A 78 0.66 -0.95 7.88
C LEU A 78 0.54 0.57 7.68
N LEU A 79 0.86 1.08 6.50
CA LEU A 79 0.87 2.51 6.21
C LEU A 79 -0.30 2.89 5.31
N LEU A 80 -1.17 3.77 5.77
CA LEU A 80 -2.35 4.19 5.01
C LEU A 80 -2.01 4.70 3.59
N ALA A 81 -0.81 5.28 3.40
CA ALA A 81 -0.35 5.75 2.11
C ALA A 81 -0.05 4.63 1.10
N TYR A 82 0.30 3.42 1.59
CA TYR A 82 0.79 2.31 0.75
C TYR A 82 -0.07 1.05 0.82
N ALA A 83 -0.92 0.92 1.83
CA ALA A 83 -1.81 -0.23 1.98
C ALA A 83 -2.79 -0.32 0.81
N GLU A 84 -3.04 -1.53 0.36
CA GLU A 84 -3.95 -1.84 -0.75
C GLU A 84 -4.92 -2.96 -0.37
N LYS A 85 -6.05 -3.01 -1.07
CA LYS A 85 -7.04 -4.09 -0.95
C LYS A 85 -7.44 -4.37 0.51
N GLU A 86 -7.32 -5.64 0.92
CA GLU A 86 -7.71 -6.12 2.23
C GLU A 86 -6.91 -5.49 3.39
N ASP A 87 -5.63 -5.17 3.16
CA ASP A 87 -4.79 -4.48 4.16
C ASP A 87 -5.30 -3.06 4.41
N LEU A 88 -5.68 -2.36 3.34
CA LEU A 88 -6.31 -1.04 3.45
C LEU A 88 -7.68 -1.12 4.14
N ASP A 89 -8.47 -2.15 3.87
CA ASP A 89 -9.76 -2.36 4.53
C ASP A 89 -9.58 -2.55 6.04
N GLN A 90 -8.54 -3.29 6.48
CA GLN A 90 -8.22 -3.45 7.90
C GLN A 90 -7.79 -2.12 8.55
N LEU A 91 -6.98 -1.33 7.86
CA LEU A 91 -6.61 0.00 8.37
C LEU A 91 -7.82 0.93 8.47
N ALA A 92 -8.68 0.96 7.44
CA ALA A 92 -9.89 1.78 7.42
C ALA A 92 -10.87 1.38 8.53
N ALA A 93 -10.96 0.10 8.87
CA ALA A 93 -11.81 -0.40 9.95
C ALA A 93 -11.42 0.18 11.32
N ASN A 94 -10.14 0.49 11.58
CA ASN A 94 -9.69 1.17 12.80
C ASN A 94 -10.31 2.56 12.96
N PHE A 95 -10.73 3.18 11.85
CA PHE A 95 -11.40 4.49 11.81
C PHE A 95 -12.91 4.38 11.61
N ASN A 96 -13.47 3.16 11.75
CA ASN A 96 -14.88 2.87 11.50
C ASN A 96 -15.34 3.22 10.08
N VAL A 97 -14.44 3.07 9.10
CA VAL A 97 -14.71 3.24 7.67
C VAL A 97 -14.71 1.89 7.00
N LYS A 98 -15.73 1.60 6.18
CA LYS A 98 -15.85 0.36 5.39
C LYS A 98 -15.85 0.69 3.92
N ARG A 99 -15.30 -0.21 3.10
CA ARG A 99 -15.38 -0.11 1.64
C ARG A 99 -16.83 -0.17 1.18
N LEU A 100 -17.21 0.76 0.32
CA LEU A 100 -18.56 0.86 -0.21
C LEU A 100 -18.73 -0.03 -1.43
N VAL A 101 -19.98 -0.49 -1.64
CA VAL A 101 -20.37 -1.21 -2.85
C VAL A 101 -20.94 -0.18 -3.83
N ILE A 102 -20.29 -0.02 -5.00
CA ILE A 102 -20.75 0.88 -6.06
C ILE A 102 -21.90 0.22 -6.85
N THR A 103 -21.68 -1.04 -7.23
CA THR A 103 -22.68 -1.83 -7.96
C THR A 103 -22.84 -3.18 -7.29
N GLN A 104 -24.07 -3.56 -7.00
CA GLN A 104 -24.36 -4.86 -6.40
C GLN A 104 -24.08 -6.01 -7.38
N ALA A 105 -23.68 -7.17 -6.84
CA ALA A 105 -23.55 -8.38 -7.63
C ALA A 105 -24.91 -8.77 -8.26
N ASP A 106 -24.88 -9.20 -9.50
CA ASP A 106 -26.06 -9.70 -10.21
C ASP A 106 -25.85 -11.17 -10.64
N ASN A 107 -26.36 -12.05 -9.82
CA ASN A 107 -26.28 -13.50 -10.05
C ASN A 107 -27.37 -14.02 -11.02
N SER A 108 -28.26 -13.14 -11.49
CA SER A 108 -29.31 -13.51 -12.47
C SER A 108 -28.76 -13.51 -13.90
N LYS A 109 -27.62 -12.87 -14.14
CA LYS A 109 -26.94 -12.82 -15.44
C LYS A 109 -26.09 -14.05 -15.71
N VAL A 110 -25.85 -14.34 -16.99
CA VAL A 110 -24.98 -15.41 -17.44
C VAL A 110 -23.93 -14.82 -18.40
N PRO A 111 -22.64 -14.78 -18.00
CA PRO A 111 -22.09 -15.15 -16.67
C PRO A 111 -22.54 -14.20 -15.54
N PRO A 112 -22.53 -14.64 -14.27
CA PRO A 112 -22.83 -13.78 -13.13
C PRO A 112 -21.90 -12.57 -13.09
N VAL A 113 -22.44 -11.41 -12.74
CA VAL A 113 -21.65 -10.17 -12.61
C VAL A 113 -21.29 -9.96 -11.14
N ALA A 114 -19.99 -9.85 -10.85
CA ALA A 114 -19.50 -9.58 -9.50
C ALA A 114 -19.87 -8.14 -9.05
N ALA A 115 -19.92 -7.92 -7.73
CA ALA A 115 -20.08 -6.58 -7.18
C ALA A 115 -18.86 -5.71 -7.54
N VAL A 116 -19.11 -4.45 -7.86
CA VAL A 116 -18.07 -3.43 -8.03
C VAL A 116 -17.92 -2.69 -6.71
N MET A 117 -16.70 -2.71 -6.17
CA MET A 117 -16.37 -2.07 -4.91
C MET A 117 -15.70 -0.71 -5.16
N GLU A 118 -15.74 0.15 -4.16
CA GLU A 118 -15.01 1.40 -4.10
C GLU A 118 -13.50 1.20 -4.32
N SER A 119 -12.85 2.11 -5.04
CA SER A 119 -11.40 2.05 -5.28
C SER A 119 -10.59 2.29 -3.99
N ASP A 120 -9.34 1.80 -3.98
CA ASP A 120 -8.43 2.01 -2.84
C ASP A 120 -8.18 3.50 -2.56
N ASN A 121 -8.12 4.32 -3.62
CA ASN A 121 -7.90 5.76 -3.46
C ASN A 121 -9.10 6.44 -2.79
N ALA A 122 -10.32 6.13 -3.21
CA ALA A 122 -11.53 6.68 -2.61
C ALA A 122 -11.69 6.27 -1.14
N LEU A 123 -11.43 4.99 -0.82
CA LEU A 123 -11.44 4.51 0.56
C LEU A 123 -10.38 5.18 1.41
N ARG A 124 -9.17 5.37 0.88
CA ARG A 124 -8.05 6.04 1.57
C ARG A 124 -8.38 7.50 1.91
N GLU A 125 -8.96 8.25 0.96
CA GLU A 125 -9.40 9.62 1.18
C GLU A 125 -10.49 9.72 2.25
N ARG A 126 -11.48 8.83 2.22
CA ARG A 126 -12.53 8.76 3.25
C ARG A 126 -11.96 8.42 4.62
N THR A 127 -10.96 7.54 4.67
CA THR A 127 -10.27 7.16 5.91
C THR A 127 -9.51 8.36 6.50
N GLN A 128 -8.84 9.16 5.66
CA GLN A 128 -8.19 10.40 6.12
C GLN A 128 -9.18 11.41 6.73
N LEU A 129 -10.36 11.53 6.11
CA LEU A 129 -11.39 12.47 6.58
C LEU A 129 -12.13 11.98 7.85
N ALA A 130 -11.90 10.72 8.27
CA ALA A 130 -12.63 10.13 9.39
C ALA A 130 -12.46 10.90 10.70
N PHE A 131 -11.27 11.42 10.97
CA PHE A 131 -11.01 12.22 12.18
C PHE A 131 -11.80 13.53 12.22
N ASP A 132 -12.05 14.14 11.09
CA ASP A 132 -12.76 15.42 11.00
C ASP A 132 -14.24 15.29 11.43
N THR A 133 -14.79 14.07 11.33
CA THR A 133 -16.17 13.80 11.76
C THR A 133 -16.34 13.69 13.28
N LEU A 134 -15.25 13.62 14.03
CA LEU A 134 -15.29 13.66 15.50
C LEU A 134 -15.56 15.07 16.03
N SER A 135 -15.44 16.10 15.20
CA SER A 135 -15.72 17.47 15.56
C SER A 135 -17.23 17.78 15.53
N VAL A 136 -17.78 18.19 16.66
CA VAL A 136 -19.20 18.58 16.79
C VAL A 136 -19.50 19.90 16.05
N ALA A 137 -18.46 20.73 15.81
CA ALA A 137 -18.60 22.04 15.17
C ALA A 137 -18.84 21.98 13.63
N GLY A 138 -18.82 20.78 13.05
CA GLY A 138 -19.10 20.58 11.63
C GLY A 138 -18.10 21.26 10.70
N PRO A 139 -16.78 20.91 10.72
CA PRO A 139 -15.84 21.42 9.74
C PRO A 139 -16.24 21.01 8.31
N GLU A 140 -15.80 21.76 7.31
CA GLU A 140 -16.06 21.49 5.89
C GLU A 140 -15.75 20.03 5.51
N SER A 141 -14.63 19.51 6.01
CA SER A 141 -14.18 18.13 5.78
C SER A 141 -15.15 17.07 6.34
N ALA A 142 -15.83 17.35 7.44
CA ALA A 142 -16.84 16.44 7.98
C ALA A 142 -18.05 16.32 7.03
N TYR A 143 -18.54 17.43 6.46
CA TYR A 143 -19.61 17.40 5.47
C TYR A 143 -19.18 16.63 4.21
N LYS A 144 -17.95 16.85 3.73
CA LYS A 144 -17.38 16.09 2.60
C LYS A 144 -17.38 14.60 2.87
N LYS A 145 -16.91 14.19 4.08
CA LYS A 145 -16.89 12.78 4.46
C LYS A 145 -18.31 12.19 4.51
N PHE A 146 -19.24 12.83 5.19
CA PHE A 146 -20.61 12.31 5.30
C PHE A 146 -21.27 12.16 3.92
N ALA A 147 -21.05 13.11 3.01
CA ALA A 147 -21.57 13.01 1.65
C ALA A 147 -20.94 11.83 0.87
N ARG A 148 -19.61 11.61 1.01
CA ARG A 148 -18.92 10.48 0.38
C ARG A 148 -19.27 9.13 1.02
N ASP A 149 -19.61 9.10 2.32
CA ASP A 149 -20.06 7.89 2.99
C ASP A 149 -21.46 7.44 2.59
N ALA A 150 -22.27 8.36 2.07
CA ALA A 150 -23.65 8.09 1.72
C ALA A 150 -23.77 7.17 0.49
N ASP A 151 -22.86 7.30 -0.49
CA ASP A 151 -22.90 6.50 -1.72
C ASP A 151 -21.50 6.41 -2.34
N GLY A 152 -21.05 5.21 -2.70
CA GLY A 152 -19.76 4.95 -3.35
C GLY A 152 -19.60 5.58 -4.73
N ARG A 153 -20.68 6.07 -5.35
CA ARG A 153 -20.65 6.80 -6.62
C ARG A 153 -20.33 8.29 -6.47
N VAL A 154 -20.18 8.79 -5.27
CA VAL A 154 -19.75 10.18 -5.02
C VAL A 154 -18.26 10.32 -5.26
N GLY A 155 -17.87 10.98 -6.36
CA GLY A 155 -16.46 11.20 -6.74
C GLY A 155 -15.85 12.38 -6.02
N ASP A 156 -16.56 13.52 -5.96
CA ASP A 156 -16.09 14.71 -5.25
C ASP A 156 -17.25 15.51 -4.63
N VAL A 157 -16.92 16.32 -3.61
CA VAL A 157 -17.89 17.13 -2.88
C VAL A 157 -17.31 18.52 -2.61
N SER A 158 -18.03 19.53 -3.06
CA SER A 158 -17.76 20.93 -2.68
C SER A 158 -18.74 21.37 -1.60
N VAL A 159 -18.23 22.05 -0.59
CA VAL A 159 -19.01 22.55 0.54
C VAL A 159 -18.80 24.05 0.65
N VAL A 160 -19.87 24.83 0.59
CA VAL A 160 -19.83 26.29 0.69
C VAL A 160 -20.89 26.77 1.67
N SER A 161 -20.53 27.74 2.53
CA SER A 161 -21.46 28.43 3.41
C SER A 161 -21.68 29.87 2.91
N PRO A 162 -22.68 30.10 2.05
CA PRO A 162 -22.90 31.43 1.46
C PRO A 162 -23.45 32.44 2.48
N ASN A 163 -24.14 31.98 3.50
CA ASN A 163 -24.71 32.81 4.58
C ASN A 163 -24.63 32.06 5.91
N PRO A 164 -24.67 32.74 7.06
CA PRO A 164 -24.75 32.08 8.37
C PRO A 164 -25.92 31.08 8.43
N ALA A 165 -25.65 29.88 8.94
CA ALA A 165 -26.59 28.77 9.05
C ALA A 165 -27.05 28.14 7.73
N TYR A 166 -26.48 28.51 6.58
CA TYR A 166 -26.75 27.89 5.29
C TYR A 166 -25.49 27.16 4.79
N ILE A 167 -25.67 25.90 4.38
CA ILE A 167 -24.62 25.08 3.78
C ILE A 167 -25.12 24.54 2.45
N THR A 168 -24.35 24.78 1.40
CA THR A 168 -24.60 24.23 0.07
C THR A 168 -23.59 23.12 -0.21
N LEU A 169 -24.08 21.92 -0.50
CA LEU A 169 -23.28 20.78 -0.93
C LEU A 169 -23.47 20.60 -2.45
N THR A 170 -22.37 20.61 -3.18
CA THR A 170 -22.37 20.25 -4.61
C THR A 170 -21.64 18.92 -4.74
N ILE A 171 -22.33 17.92 -5.30
CA ILE A 171 -21.82 16.55 -5.42
C ILE A 171 -21.51 16.28 -6.89
N LEU A 172 -20.30 15.79 -7.15
CA LEU A 172 -19.88 15.24 -8.44
C LEU A 172 -19.95 13.73 -8.37
N GLN A 173 -20.60 13.11 -9.32
CA GLN A 173 -20.62 11.66 -9.47
C GLN A 173 -19.28 11.19 -10.07
N ALA A 174 -18.71 10.11 -9.55
CA ALA A 174 -17.57 9.43 -10.17
C ALA A 174 -18.00 8.81 -11.51
N ASP A 175 -17.15 8.94 -12.53
CA ASP A 175 -17.39 8.29 -13.82
C ASP A 175 -17.36 6.77 -13.64
N SER A 176 -18.38 6.09 -14.20
CA SER A 176 -18.55 4.64 -14.09
C SER A 176 -17.46 3.83 -14.79
N GLU A 177 -16.62 4.47 -15.61
CA GLU A 177 -15.51 3.80 -16.34
C GLU A 177 -14.18 3.79 -15.56
N ASN A 178 -14.04 4.58 -14.48
CA ASN A 178 -12.79 4.72 -13.71
C ASN A 178 -12.98 4.67 -12.19
N GLY A 179 -14.12 4.17 -11.72
CA GLY A 179 -14.45 4.07 -10.29
C GLY A 179 -13.73 2.97 -9.55
#